data_a88fe44792295144d3735e2c8d6e1135
#
_entry.id   a88fe44792295144d3735e2c8d6e1135
#
_cell.length_a   1.000
_cell.length_b   1.000
_cell.length_c   1.000
_cell.angle_alpha   90.00
_cell.angle_beta   90.00
_cell.angle_gamma   90.00
#
_symmetry.space_group_name_H-M   'P 1'
#
loop_
_entity.id
_entity.type
_entity.pdbx_description
1 polymer ?
#
loop_
_entity_poly.entity_id
_entity_poly.type
_entity_poly.pdbx_seq_one_letter_code
_entity_poly.pdbx_strand_id
1 'polypeptide(L)'
;MVDVLDTAALLNWPAERICLGICAFSQLQELGRLSEPRLLLVEANPPDLQTPTKEDLELATKAAAKTGDLDGLSDVDLDVMALAIKHTAILHTDDYRLQNIAKASGIAYRSVSTKGISSSWSWELRCSGCRASAKVPENTQVRECDICGSPQQLKRVR
;
A
#
# COMPACT_ATOMS: atom_id res chain seq x y z
N MET A 1 -0.34 -3.68 -19.98
CA MET A 1 0.46 -2.95 -18.98
C MET A 1 0.77 -3.89 -17.83
N VAL A 2 1.99 -3.91 -17.37
CA VAL A 2 2.40 -4.82 -16.30
C VAL A 2 2.06 -4.25 -14.92
N ASP A 3 1.91 -5.13 -13.95
CA ASP A 3 1.61 -4.78 -12.56
C ASP A 3 2.82 -5.08 -11.69
N VAL A 4 3.23 -4.12 -10.87
CA VAL A 4 4.22 -4.31 -9.81
C VAL A 4 3.47 -4.34 -8.48
N LEU A 5 3.74 -5.36 -7.67
CA LEU A 5 2.99 -5.63 -6.44
C LEU A 5 3.84 -5.30 -5.22
N ASP A 6 3.33 -4.46 -4.35
CA ASP A 6 3.90 -4.24 -3.04
C ASP A 6 3.55 -5.40 -2.11
N THR A 7 4.19 -5.47 -0.96
CA THR A 7 4.00 -6.56 0.01
C THR A 7 2.56 -6.68 0.50
N ALA A 8 1.82 -5.57 0.56
CA ALA A 8 0.38 -5.61 0.90
C ALA A 8 -0.42 -6.52 -0.05
N ALA A 9 -0.10 -6.51 -1.35
CA ALA A 9 -0.75 -7.40 -2.30
C ALA A 9 -0.38 -8.86 -2.05
N LEU A 10 0.89 -9.12 -1.72
CA LEU A 10 1.36 -10.47 -1.38
C LEU A 10 0.68 -11.01 -0.12
N LEU A 11 0.31 -10.14 0.81
CA LEU A 11 -0.37 -10.51 2.04
C LEU A 11 -1.87 -10.77 1.84
N ASN A 12 -2.50 -10.14 0.85
CA ASN A 12 -3.96 -10.08 0.77
C ASN A 12 -4.56 -10.66 -0.50
N TRP A 13 -3.83 -10.73 -1.60
CA TRP A 13 -4.38 -11.18 -2.87
C TRP A 13 -4.36 -12.69 -3.03
N PRO A 14 -5.26 -13.24 -3.86
CA PRO A 14 -5.21 -14.67 -4.19
C PRO A 14 -3.99 -15.00 -5.04
N ALA A 15 -3.50 -16.24 -4.93
CA ALA A 15 -2.30 -16.69 -5.63
C ALA A 15 -2.42 -16.52 -7.16
N GLU A 16 -3.60 -16.75 -7.72
CA GLU A 16 -3.85 -16.63 -9.15
C GLU A 16 -3.62 -15.21 -9.66
N ARG A 17 -3.84 -14.22 -8.83
CA ARG A 17 -3.63 -12.83 -9.17
C ARG A 17 -2.18 -12.39 -8.95
N ILE A 18 -1.57 -12.87 -7.87
CA ILE A 18 -0.18 -12.56 -7.53
C ILE A 18 0.77 -13.04 -8.64
N CYS A 19 0.56 -14.25 -9.16
CA CYS A 19 1.45 -14.84 -10.14
C CYS A 19 1.49 -14.09 -11.48
N LEU A 20 0.54 -13.21 -11.73
CA LEU A 20 0.50 -12.40 -12.94
C LEU A 20 1.33 -11.11 -12.84
N GLY A 21 1.80 -10.77 -11.64
CA GLY A 21 2.51 -9.51 -11.40
C GLY A 21 4.02 -9.68 -11.34
N ILE A 22 4.68 -8.55 -11.12
CA ILE A 22 6.13 -8.46 -10.89
C ILE A 22 6.35 -8.07 -9.44
N CYS A 23 7.29 -8.73 -8.78
CA CYS A 23 7.69 -8.41 -7.42
C CYS A 23 9.20 -8.32 -7.31
N ALA A 24 9.70 -7.59 -6.33
CA ALA A 24 11.11 -7.59 -6.00
C ALA A 24 11.47 -8.87 -5.24
N PHE A 25 12.59 -9.46 -5.56
CA PHE A 25 13.07 -10.66 -4.89
C PHE A 25 13.20 -10.44 -3.37
N SER A 26 13.62 -9.24 -2.96
CA SER A 26 13.75 -8.85 -1.56
C SER A 26 12.44 -8.89 -0.76
N GLN A 27 11.30 -8.82 -1.44
CA GLN A 27 9.99 -8.89 -0.78
C GLN A 27 9.72 -10.26 -0.15
N LEU A 28 10.34 -11.33 -0.64
CA LEU A 28 10.13 -12.67 -0.10
C LEU A 28 10.59 -12.77 1.36
N GLN A 29 11.73 -12.18 1.69
CA GLN A 29 12.24 -12.16 3.05
C GLN A 29 11.32 -11.35 3.97
N GLU A 30 10.88 -10.19 3.53
CA GLU A 30 9.93 -9.37 4.26
C GLU A 30 8.61 -10.11 4.48
N LEU A 31 8.10 -10.75 3.45
CA LEU A 31 6.85 -11.50 3.52
C LEU A 31 6.96 -12.66 4.54
N GLY A 32 8.09 -13.36 4.55
CA GLY A 32 8.33 -14.45 5.51
C GLY A 32 8.33 -13.98 6.95
N ARG A 33 8.79 -12.77 7.22
CA ARG A 33 8.74 -12.17 8.56
C ARG A 33 7.32 -11.80 8.98
N LEU A 34 6.51 -11.38 8.02
CA LEU A 34 5.14 -10.94 8.28
C LEU A 34 4.16 -12.11 8.32
N SER A 35 4.33 -13.10 7.45
CA SER A 35 3.44 -14.24 7.35
C SER A 35 4.11 -15.39 6.61
N GLU A 36 4.54 -16.39 7.34
CA GLU A 36 5.12 -17.60 6.73
C GLU A 36 4.12 -18.34 5.81
N PRO A 37 2.84 -18.49 6.19
CA PRO A 37 1.87 -19.12 5.27
C PRO A 37 1.74 -18.38 3.94
N ARG A 38 1.79 -17.06 3.94
CA ARG A 38 1.73 -16.27 2.71
C ARG A 38 2.98 -16.45 1.87
N LEU A 39 4.15 -16.52 2.50
CA LEU A 39 5.40 -16.81 1.80
C LEU A 39 5.32 -18.15 1.07
N LEU A 40 4.83 -19.19 1.73
CA LEU A 40 4.68 -20.51 1.12
C LEU A 40 3.70 -20.48 -0.05
N LEU A 41 2.61 -19.75 0.08
CA LEU A 41 1.64 -19.57 -0.99
C LEU A 41 2.28 -18.91 -2.22
N VAL A 42 3.05 -17.86 -2.02
CA VAL A 42 3.72 -17.13 -3.10
C VAL A 42 4.81 -17.99 -3.74
N GLU A 43 5.58 -18.72 -2.95
CA GLU A 43 6.63 -19.61 -3.47
C GLU A 43 6.06 -20.78 -4.28
N ALA A 44 4.87 -21.24 -3.94
CA ALA A 44 4.22 -22.34 -4.67
C ALA A 44 3.77 -21.93 -6.08
N ASN A 45 3.44 -20.65 -6.27
CA ASN A 45 3.05 -20.11 -7.58
C ASN A 45 3.58 -18.68 -7.69
N PRO A 46 4.89 -18.53 -7.92
CA PRO A 46 5.54 -17.22 -7.79
C PRO A 46 5.18 -16.25 -8.91
N PRO A 47 5.17 -14.96 -8.59
CA PRO A 47 5.16 -13.91 -9.60
C PRO A 47 6.52 -13.84 -10.32
N ASP A 48 6.63 -12.92 -11.26
CA ASP A 48 7.92 -12.60 -11.87
C ASP A 48 8.79 -11.87 -10.82
N LEU A 49 9.76 -12.57 -10.29
CA LEU A 49 10.66 -12.04 -9.26
C LEU A 49 11.88 -11.40 -9.92
N GLN A 50 12.07 -10.12 -9.68
CA GLN A 50 13.16 -9.36 -10.27
C GLN A 50 13.96 -8.63 -9.18
N THR A 51 15.22 -8.40 -9.48
CA THR A 51 16.09 -7.54 -8.68
C THR A 51 16.42 -6.30 -9.50
N PRO A 52 16.08 -5.09 -9.02
CA PRO A 52 16.42 -3.89 -9.77
C PRO A 52 17.94 -3.71 -9.89
N THR A 53 18.38 -3.11 -10.99
CA THR A 53 19.78 -2.78 -11.18
C THR A 53 20.16 -1.56 -10.34
N LYS A 54 21.45 -1.28 -10.26
CA LYS A 54 21.95 -0.10 -9.57
C LYS A 54 21.36 1.19 -10.18
N GLU A 55 21.28 1.24 -11.49
CA GLU A 55 20.71 2.37 -12.22
C GLU A 55 19.22 2.54 -11.91
N ASP A 56 18.48 1.43 -11.84
CA ASP A 56 17.06 1.44 -11.47
C ASP A 56 16.87 2.01 -10.07
N LEU A 57 17.71 1.60 -9.12
CA LEU A 57 17.67 2.09 -7.75
C LEU A 57 18.05 3.57 -7.64
N GLU A 58 18.99 4.04 -8.43
CA GLU A 58 19.37 5.46 -8.48
C GLU A 58 18.18 6.33 -8.92
N LEU A 59 17.44 5.89 -9.93
CA LEU A 59 16.24 6.59 -10.39
C LEU A 59 15.15 6.63 -9.31
N ALA A 60 14.93 5.51 -8.63
CA ALA A 60 13.95 5.44 -7.54
C ALA A 60 14.36 6.33 -6.37
N THR A 61 15.64 6.32 -6.01
CA THR A 61 16.17 7.15 -4.92
C THR A 61 16.00 8.64 -5.24
N LYS A 62 16.30 9.05 -6.47
CA LYS A 62 16.10 10.45 -6.89
C LYS A 62 14.63 10.85 -6.84
N ALA A 63 13.75 9.98 -7.30
CA ALA A 63 12.31 10.25 -7.25
C ALA A 63 11.81 10.40 -5.81
N ALA A 64 12.24 9.53 -4.91
CA ALA A 64 11.89 9.58 -3.49
C ALA A 64 12.46 10.84 -2.80
N ALA A 65 13.66 11.24 -3.15
CA ALA A 65 14.28 12.45 -2.62
C ALA A 65 13.50 13.70 -3.04
N LYS A 66 13.01 13.75 -4.28
CA LYS A 66 12.23 14.89 -4.77
C LYS A 66 10.94 15.11 -4.00
N THR A 67 10.28 14.03 -3.57
CA THR A 67 9.03 14.11 -2.83
C THR A 67 9.24 14.27 -1.32
N GLY A 68 10.49 14.11 -0.85
CA GLY A 68 10.81 14.14 0.58
C GLY A 68 10.49 12.84 1.31
N ASP A 69 10.17 11.77 0.58
CA ASP A 69 9.77 10.49 1.19
C ASP A 69 10.91 9.50 1.40
N LEU A 70 12.12 9.82 0.93
CA LEU A 70 13.25 8.88 0.93
C LEU A 70 13.57 8.32 2.31
N ASP A 71 13.59 9.15 3.34
CA ASP A 71 13.95 8.73 4.69
C ASP A 71 12.95 7.77 5.31
N GLY A 72 11.72 7.76 4.82
CA GLY A 72 10.67 6.87 5.31
C GLY A 72 10.59 5.53 4.59
N LEU A 73 11.43 5.30 3.59
CA LEU A 73 11.39 4.07 2.78
C LEU A 73 12.43 3.07 3.24
N SER A 74 12.04 1.80 3.25
CA SER A 74 12.97 0.68 3.42
C SER A 74 13.67 0.37 2.10
N ASP A 75 14.72 -0.45 2.15
CA ASP A 75 15.41 -0.94 0.95
C ASP A 75 14.45 -1.73 0.05
N VAL A 76 13.54 -2.49 0.65
CA VAL A 76 12.52 -3.25 -0.08
C VAL A 76 11.56 -2.31 -0.80
N ASP A 77 11.12 -1.23 -0.15
CA ASP A 77 10.26 -0.23 -0.77
C ASP A 77 10.92 0.41 -1.99
N LEU A 78 12.22 0.71 -1.89
CA LEU A 78 12.99 1.24 -3.00
C LEU A 78 13.09 0.25 -4.16
N ASP A 79 13.28 -1.02 -3.87
CA ASP A 79 13.31 -2.08 -4.89
C ASP A 79 11.96 -2.13 -5.64
N VAL A 80 10.87 -2.09 -4.91
CA VAL A 80 9.52 -2.10 -5.51
C VAL A 80 9.31 -0.86 -6.39
N MET A 81 9.66 0.31 -5.90
CA MET A 81 9.53 1.55 -6.66
C MET A 81 10.40 1.55 -7.91
N ALA A 82 11.62 1.05 -7.79
CA ALA A 82 12.56 0.94 -8.91
C ALA A 82 11.97 0.07 -10.03
N LEU A 83 11.37 -1.05 -9.70
CA LEU A 83 10.73 -1.92 -10.68
C LEU A 83 9.51 -1.26 -11.32
N ALA A 84 8.72 -0.52 -10.56
CA ALA A 84 7.57 0.20 -11.09
C ALA A 84 8.00 1.25 -12.12
N ILE A 85 9.05 2.00 -11.83
CA ILE A 85 9.59 3.00 -12.75
C ILE A 85 10.19 2.33 -14.00
N LYS A 86 10.99 1.28 -13.80
CA LYS A 86 11.64 0.55 -14.89
C LYS A 86 10.64 0.06 -15.93
N HIS A 87 9.55 -0.52 -15.48
CA HIS A 87 8.54 -1.13 -16.36
C HIS A 87 7.42 -0.17 -16.75
N THR A 88 7.42 1.04 -16.23
CA THR A 88 6.30 1.97 -16.38
C THR A 88 4.99 1.23 -16.03
N ALA A 89 5.02 0.54 -14.90
CA ALA A 89 3.98 -0.38 -14.48
C ALA A 89 2.86 0.33 -13.72
N ILE A 90 1.79 -0.43 -13.45
CA ILE A 90 0.83 -0.02 -12.43
C ILE A 90 1.35 -0.53 -11.10
N LEU A 91 1.59 0.37 -10.16
CA LEU A 91 2.06 0.02 -8.83
C LEU A 91 0.86 -0.22 -7.90
N HIS A 92 0.78 -1.42 -7.34
CA HIS A 92 -0.27 -1.77 -6.37
C HIS A 92 0.29 -1.70 -4.96
N THR A 93 -0.08 -0.67 -4.22
CA THR A 93 0.43 -0.43 -2.87
C THR A 93 -0.58 0.34 -2.02
N ASP A 94 -0.59 0.03 -0.73
CA ASP A 94 -1.32 0.82 0.27
C ASP A 94 -0.40 1.81 0.99
N ASP A 95 0.90 1.77 0.71
CA ASP A 95 1.86 2.71 1.31
C ASP A 95 1.71 4.09 0.66
N TYR A 96 1.33 5.06 1.48
CA TYR A 96 1.12 6.43 1.03
C TYR A 96 2.38 7.05 0.42
N ARG A 97 3.55 6.75 0.96
CA ARG A 97 4.83 7.27 0.42
C ARG A 97 5.09 6.78 -0.98
N LEU A 98 4.87 5.48 -1.21
CA LEU A 98 5.03 4.90 -2.55
C LEU A 98 4.03 5.48 -3.54
N GLN A 99 2.78 5.67 -3.13
CA GLN A 99 1.76 6.31 -3.96
C GLN A 99 2.16 7.73 -4.34
N ASN A 100 2.70 8.48 -3.39
CA ASN A 100 3.15 9.86 -3.61
C ASN A 100 4.29 9.93 -4.62
N ILE A 101 5.27 9.05 -4.49
CA ILE A 101 6.41 8.96 -5.43
C ILE A 101 5.93 8.56 -6.82
N ALA A 102 5.03 7.58 -6.90
CA ALA A 102 4.46 7.13 -8.16
C ALA A 102 3.75 8.27 -8.88
N LYS A 103 2.91 9.01 -8.15
CA LYS A 103 2.21 10.17 -8.68
C LYS A 103 3.18 11.22 -9.22
N ALA A 104 4.22 11.56 -8.46
CA ALA A 104 5.22 12.55 -8.87
C ALA A 104 6.04 12.07 -10.06
N SER A 105 6.20 10.76 -10.24
CA SER A 105 6.98 10.15 -11.31
C SER A 105 6.16 9.83 -12.57
N GLY A 106 4.87 10.14 -12.56
CA GLY A 106 3.98 9.80 -13.68
C GLY A 106 3.66 8.31 -13.79
N ILE A 107 3.82 7.55 -12.71
CA ILE A 107 3.53 6.13 -12.65
C ILE A 107 2.11 5.92 -12.12
N ALA A 108 1.32 5.11 -12.82
CA ALA A 108 0.00 4.75 -12.36
C ALA A 108 0.09 3.92 -11.07
N TYR A 109 -0.80 4.17 -10.13
CA TYR A 109 -0.84 3.39 -8.91
C TYR A 109 -2.28 3.09 -8.49
N ARG A 110 -2.43 2.01 -7.72
CA ARG A 110 -3.71 1.60 -7.17
C ARG A 110 -3.52 1.10 -5.75
N SER A 111 -4.51 1.33 -4.92
CA SER A 111 -4.55 0.80 -3.58
C SER A 111 -4.91 -0.69 -3.59
N VAL A 112 -4.26 -1.46 -2.75
CA VAL A 112 -4.49 -2.90 -2.64
C VAL A 112 -5.82 -3.20 -1.93
N SER A 113 -6.04 -2.54 -0.80
CA SER A 113 -7.19 -2.81 0.07
C SER A 113 -8.53 -2.35 -0.49
N THR A 114 -8.54 -1.37 -1.38
CA THR A 114 -9.78 -0.88 -1.98
C THR A 114 -10.29 -1.73 -3.12
N LYS A 115 -9.47 -2.65 -3.61
CA LYS A 115 -9.81 -3.58 -4.70
C LYS A 115 -10.37 -2.93 -5.94
N GLY A 116 -10.09 -1.66 -6.17
CA GLY A 116 -10.72 -0.94 -7.27
C GLY A 116 -12.21 -1.00 -7.20
N ILE A 117 -12.77 -1.44 -6.14
CA ILE A 117 -14.17 -1.38 -5.99
C ILE A 117 -14.46 -0.01 -5.45
N SER A 118 -15.22 0.60 -6.13
CA SER A 118 -16.22 1.48 -5.64
C SER A 118 -16.83 1.05 -4.30
N SER A 119 -16.34 0.05 -3.66
CA SER A 119 -16.66 -0.20 -2.31
C SER A 119 -16.16 0.98 -1.54
N SER A 120 -16.95 1.83 -1.52
CA SER A 120 -17.00 2.93 -0.67
C SER A 120 -16.71 2.49 0.75
N TRP A 121 -15.46 2.46 1.07
CA TRP A 121 -15.08 2.49 2.44
C TRP A 121 -15.39 3.90 2.90
N SER A 122 -16.48 4.04 3.65
CA SER A 122 -16.76 5.28 4.35
C SER A 122 -16.21 5.18 5.76
N TRP A 123 -15.84 6.32 6.30
CA TRP A 123 -15.42 6.44 7.67
C TRP A 123 -16.53 7.09 8.47
N GLU A 124 -16.76 6.65 9.69
CA GLU A 124 -17.68 7.29 10.61
C GLU A 124 -16.97 7.61 11.91
N LEU A 125 -17.44 8.66 12.59
CA LEU A 125 -17.06 8.94 13.96
C LEU A 125 -17.98 8.16 14.89
N ARG A 126 -17.41 7.25 15.64
CA ARG A 126 -18.18 6.49 16.62
C ARG A 126 -17.77 6.88 18.03
N CYS A 127 -18.73 7.22 18.85
CA CYS A 127 -18.49 7.54 20.25
C CYS A 127 -18.04 6.29 21.03
N SER A 128 -16.96 6.42 21.79
CA SER A 128 -16.47 5.33 22.65
C SER A 128 -17.35 5.08 23.86
N GLY A 129 -18.19 6.05 24.25
CA GLY A 129 -19.10 5.93 25.37
C GLY A 129 -20.47 5.39 24.99
N CYS A 130 -21.25 6.17 24.24
CA CYS A 130 -22.62 5.79 23.87
C CYS A 130 -22.74 5.07 22.53
N ARG A 131 -21.65 4.93 21.79
CA ARG A 131 -21.57 4.30 20.47
C ARG A 131 -22.39 5.00 19.38
N ALA A 132 -22.75 6.26 19.59
CA ALA A 132 -23.43 7.04 18.56
C ALA A 132 -22.52 7.26 17.35
N SER A 133 -23.08 7.12 16.15
CA SER A 133 -22.36 7.34 14.90
C SER A 133 -22.65 8.73 14.38
N ALA A 134 -21.63 9.38 13.82
CA ALA A 134 -21.77 10.69 13.17
C ALA A 134 -20.97 10.71 11.87
N LYS A 135 -21.37 11.56 10.93
CA LYS A 135 -20.63 11.75 9.70
C LYS A 135 -19.25 12.32 10.00
N VAL A 136 -18.24 11.83 9.30
CA VAL A 136 -16.89 12.36 9.39
C VAL A 136 -16.88 13.75 8.73
N PRO A 137 -16.51 14.80 9.47
CA PRO A 137 -16.35 16.12 8.87
C PRO A 137 -15.12 16.12 7.95
N GLU A 138 -15.10 17.02 6.98
CA GLU A 138 -14.00 17.12 6.01
C GLU A 138 -12.61 17.24 6.66
N ASN A 139 -12.54 17.72 7.88
CA ASN A 139 -11.28 17.95 8.60
C ASN A 139 -10.79 16.77 9.45
N THR A 140 -11.45 15.63 9.43
CA THR A 140 -11.05 14.41 10.15
C THR A 140 -10.59 14.61 11.60
N GLN A 141 -11.04 15.64 12.29
CA GLN A 141 -10.69 15.85 13.69
C GLN A 141 -11.60 15.04 14.59
N VAL A 142 -10.98 14.34 15.55
CA VAL A 142 -11.71 13.62 16.58
C VAL A 142 -12.37 14.67 17.49
N ARG A 143 -13.69 14.60 17.60
CA ARG A 143 -14.47 15.50 18.41
C ARG A 143 -15.06 14.76 19.60
N GLU A 144 -15.43 15.51 20.61
CA GLU A 144 -16.23 14.97 21.68
C GLU A 144 -17.65 14.69 21.18
N CYS A 145 -18.26 13.62 21.70
CA CYS A 145 -19.63 13.26 21.33
C CYS A 145 -20.61 14.31 21.84
N ASP A 146 -21.50 14.77 20.96
CA ASP A 146 -22.52 15.76 21.32
C ASP A 146 -23.56 15.21 22.32
N ILE A 147 -23.65 13.89 22.43
CA ILE A 147 -24.64 13.22 23.31
C ILE A 147 -24.10 12.99 24.70
N CYS A 148 -22.89 12.43 24.83
CA CYS A 148 -22.34 12.02 26.13
C CYS A 148 -20.99 12.66 26.49
N GLY A 149 -20.40 13.45 25.58
CA GLY A 149 -19.11 14.10 25.81
C GLY A 149 -17.88 13.19 25.76
N SER A 150 -18.05 11.91 25.50
CA SER A 150 -16.93 10.98 25.39
C SER A 150 -16.17 11.16 24.08
N PRO A 151 -14.87 10.80 24.02
CA PRO A 151 -14.11 10.91 22.77
C PRO A 151 -14.71 10.02 21.68
N GLN A 152 -14.75 10.56 20.47
CA GLN A 152 -15.16 9.81 19.29
C GLN A 152 -13.94 9.21 18.60
N GLN A 153 -14.10 8.05 18.00
CA GLN A 153 -13.06 7.38 17.23
C GLN A 153 -13.48 7.23 15.78
N LEU A 154 -12.51 7.35 14.86
CA LEU A 154 -12.72 7.05 13.48
C LEU A 154 -12.79 5.53 13.30
N LYS A 155 -13.91 5.05 12.77
CA LYS A 155 -14.09 3.64 12.44
C LYS A 155 -14.47 3.49 10.97
N ARG A 156 -13.95 2.44 10.37
CA ARG A 156 -14.23 2.13 8.98
C ARG A 156 -15.56 1.38 8.88
N VAL A 157 -16.42 1.85 8.00
CA VAL A 157 -17.71 1.24 7.71
C VAL A 157 -17.65 0.60 6.34
N ARG A 158 -18.14 -0.61 6.23
CA ARG A 158 -18.28 -1.28 4.94
C ARG A 158 -19.50 -0.76 4.19
#